data_1a421ab95affea8459b44a42289e23d2
#
_entry.id   1a421ab95affea8459b44a42289e23d2
#
_cell.length_a   1.000
_cell.length_b   1.000
_cell.length_c   1.000
_cell.angle_alpha   90.00
_cell.angle_beta   90.00
_cell.angle_gamma   90.00
#
_symmetry.space_group_name_H-M   'P 1'
#
loop_
_entity.id
_entity.type
_entity.pdbx_description
1 polymer ?
#
loop_
_entity_poly.entity_id
_entity_poly.type
_entity_poly.pdbx_seq_one_letter_code
_entity_poly.pdbx_strand_id
1 'polypeptide(L)'
;SSAMIAPLSDAQQEFLTVVGLADEFTVEMALFITENPEAGQILSLMTRQNAFITPLPDGVSFRFHHMMKECTQRAFAMLSHEKQTDFRNRYGQWYEARGQFLQALAAYNKALNYDAALAVIQKDAGILLASLSPEKVLAFLDVCPTEILKNRPLALLVLMRRMFTWHQIPKMLELKQLLTDTIAEDNTLSEDERKNLSGECDLIMSFLMYNDITGMSVLHRQAS
;
A
#
# COMPACT_ATOMS: atom_id res chain seq x y z
N SER A 1 -36.26 28.46 14.10
CA SER A 1 -35.79 27.55 15.16
C SER A 1 -34.54 26.85 14.72
N SER A 2 -33.38 27.27 15.24
CA SER A 2 -32.13 26.56 15.03
C SER A 2 -32.23 25.22 15.78
N ALA A 3 -32.38 24.14 15.00
CA ALA A 3 -32.26 22.82 15.57
C ALA A 3 -30.83 22.67 16.09
N MET A 4 -30.64 22.62 17.39
CA MET A 4 -29.36 22.30 17.99
C MET A 4 -29.01 20.86 17.63
N ILE A 5 -27.88 20.67 16.95
CA ILE A 5 -27.34 19.35 16.72
C ILE A 5 -27.00 18.78 18.09
N ALA A 6 -27.59 17.64 18.44
CA ALA A 6 -27.25 16.95 19.68
C ALA A 6 -25.75 16.63 19.67
N PRO A 7 -25.06 16.80 20.81
CA PRO A 7 -23.63 16.47 20.88
C PRO A 7 -23.41 15.01 20.55
N LEU A 8 -22.40 14.74 19.72
CA LEU A 8 -22.02 13.39 19.33
C LEU A 8 -21.43 12.65 20.53
N SER A 9 -21.79 11.39 20.70
CA SER A 9 -21.14 10.51 21.66
C SER A 9 -19.68 10.27 21.29
N ASP A 10 -18.87 9.82 22.22
CA ASP A 10 -17.47 9.48 21.96
C ASP A 10 -17.34 8.43 20.87
N ALA A 11 -18.22 7.42 20.86
CA ALA A 11 -18.25 6.38 19.85
C ALA A 11 -18.59 6.94 18.46
N GLN A 12 -19.54 7.87 18.38
CA GLN A 12 -19.89 8.53 17.12
C GLN A 12 -18.76 9.42 16.60
N GLN A 13 -18.08 10.13 17.51
CA GLN A 13 -16.91 10.95 17.15
C GLN A 13 -15.78 10.10 16.61
N GLU A 14 -15.47 8.99 17.25
CA GLU A 14 -14.45 8.05 16.77
C GLU A 14 -14.82 7.46 15.41
N PHE A 15 -16.07 7.04 15.24
CA PHE A 15 -16.58 6.55 13.98
C PHE A 15 -16.33 7.55 12.82
N LEU A 16 -16.73 8.80 13.01
CA LEU A 16 -16.53 9.85 12.01
C LEU A 16 -15.05 10.15 11.77
N THR A 17 -14.25 10.16 12.82
CA THR A 17 -12.81 10.36 12.76
C THR A 17 -12.14 9.31 11.88
N VAL A 18 -12.51 8.06 12.02
CA VAL A 18 -11.94 6.93 11.28
C VAL A 18 -12.42 6.93 9.83
N VAL A 19 -13.72 7.09 9.60
CA VAL A 19 -14.30 7.10 8.26
C VAL A 19 -13.83 8.30 7.43
N GLY A 20 -13.49 9.40 8.10
CA GLY A 20 -12.98 10.62 7.46
C GLY A 20 -11.61 10.51 6.81
N LEU A 21 -10.89 9.38 6.98
CA LEU A 21 -9.65 9.12 6.23
C LEU A 21 -9.90 8.80 4.76
N ALA A 22 -11.08 8.30 4.42
CA ALA A 22 -11.46 8.01 3.04
C ALA A 22 -12.01 9.25 2.35
N ASP A 23 -11.73 9.42 1.05
CA ASP A 23 -12.32 10.47 0.24
C ASP A 23 -13.81 10.21 0.00
N GLU A 24 -14.13 8.97 -0.29
CA GLU A 24 -15.49 8.47 -0.48
C GLU A 24 -15.65 7.15 0.25
N PHE A 25 -16.82 6.91 0.79
CA PHE A 25 -17.11 5.71 1.55
C PHE A 25 -18.56 5.28 1.40
N THR A 26 -18.82 4.00 1.62
CA THR A 26 -20.14 3.41 1.70
C THR A 26 -20.44 3.00 3.13
N VAL A 27 -21.69 2.68 3.43
CA VAL A 27 -22.07 2.10 4.74
C VAL A 27 -21.30 0.79 4.98
N GLU A 28 -21.18 -0.05 3.95
CA GLU A 28 -20.47 -1.33 4.02
C GLU A 28 -18.99 -1.14 4.38
N MET A 29 -18.32 -0.20 3.72
CA MET A 29 -16.93 0.17 4.01
C MET A 29 -16.78 0.69 5.44
N ALA A 30 -17.63 1.61 5.86
CA ALA A 30 -17.61 2.17 7.21
C ALA A 30 -17.81 1.10 8.27
N LEU A 31 -18.74 0.17 8.05
CA LEU A 31 -18.99 -0.97 8.94
C LEU A 31 -17.77 -1.88 9.04
N PHE A 32 -17.15 -2.21 7.91
CA PHE A 32 -15.97 -3.08 7.89
C PHE A 32 -14.80 -2.47 8.68
N ILE A 33 -14.49 -1.19 8.43
CA ILE A 33 -13.33 -0.52 9.01
C ILE A 33 -13.54 -0.22 10.49
N THR A 34 -14.73 0.26 10.88
CA THR A 34 -14.99 0.66 12.27
C THR A 34 -15.53 -0.45 13.15
N GLU A 35 -16.10 -1.50 12.54
CA GLU A 35 -16.84 -2.57 13.24
C GLU A 35 -17.99 -2.03 14.10
N ASN A 36 -18.47 -0.83 13.80
CA ASN A 36 -19.58 -0.22 14.51
C ASN A 36 -20.91 -0.65 13.86
N PRO A 37 -21.75 -1.43 14.56
CA PRO A 37 -23.01 -1.93 13.98
C PRO A 37 -24.00 -0.82 13.69
N GLU A 38 -23.82 0.37 14.26
CA GLU A 38 -24.67 1.53 14.05
C GLU A 38 -24.21 2.41 12.87
N ALA A 39 -23.25 1.95 12.07
CA ALA A 39 -22.67 2.70 10.96
C ALA A 39 -23.73 3.31 10.03
N GLY A 40 -24.71 2.52 9.59
CA GLY A 40 -25.80 3.00 8.73
C GLY A 40 -26.67 4.06 9.40
N GLN A 41 -26.98 3.89 10.67
CA GLN A 41 -27.78 4.85 11.44
C GLN A 41 -27.04 6.17 11.64
N ILE A 42 -25.76 6.12 11.98
CA ILE A 42 -24.91 7.31 12.15
C ILE A 42 -24.85 8.12 10.83
N LEU A 43 -24.57 7.44 9.73
CA LEU A 43 -24.46 8.09 8.42
C LEU A 43 -25.81 8.69 7.96
N SER A 44 -26.91 7.97 8.17
CA SER A 44 -28.25 8.48 7.87
C SER A 44 -28.59 9.72 8.71
N LEU A 45 -28.26 9.70 9.98
CA LEU A 45 -28.48 10.83 10.88
C LEU A 45 -27.69 12.06 10.43
N MET A 46 -26.40 11.88 10.14
CA MET A 46 -25.50 12.96 9.71
C MET A 46 -25.92 13.54 8.39
N THR A 47 -26.37 12.71 7.45
CA THR A 47 -26.89 13.15 6.14
C THR A 47 -28.17 13.95 6.29
N ARG A 48 -29.12 13.48 7.12
CA ARG A 48 -30.39 14.17 7.36
C ARG A 48 -30.23 15.54 8.03
N GLN A 49 -29.24 15.66 8.90
CA GLN A 49 -28.92 16.91 9.59
C GLN A 49 -28.10 17.88 8.75
N ASN A 50 -27.79 17.53 7.50
CA ASN A 50 -26.88 18.28 6.65
C ASN A 50 -25.51 18.51 7.33
N ALA A 51 -25.09 17.58 8.17
CA ALA A 51 -23.93 17.71 9.02
C ALA A 51 -22.69 17.17 8.31
N PHE A 52 -22.15 17.96 7.38
CA PHE A 52 -20.82 17.79 6.81
C PHE A 52 -20.62 16.55 5.93
N ILE A 53 -21.67 15.76 5.69
CA ILE A 53 -21.66 14.58 4.81
C ILE A 53 -22.64 14.79 3.68
N THR A 54 -22.18 14.56 2.45
CA THR A 54 -23.00 14.65 1.23
C THR A 54 -23.15 13.26 0.61
N PRO A 55 -24.40 12.81 0.34
CA PRO A 55 -24.61 11.62 -0.46
C PRO A 55 -24.21 11.90 -1.91
N LEU A 56 -23.60 10.91 -2.56
CA LEU A 56 -23.18 11.00 -3.96
C LEU A 56 -24.32 10.53 -4.90
N PRO A 57 -24.26 10.91 -6.20
CA PRO A 57 -25.30 10.56 -7.17
C PRO A 57 -25.52 9.07 -7.39
N ASP A 58 -24.55 8.20 -7.02
CA ASP A 58 -24.67 6.74 -7.12
C ASP A 58 -25.69 6.14 -6.13
N GLY A 59 -26.16 6.92 -5.15
CA GLY A 59 -27.13 6.50 -4.16
C GLY A 59 -26.59 5.61 -3.03
N VAL A 60 -25.30 5.27 -3.03
CA VAL A 60 -24.69 4.38 -2.05
C VAL A 60 -23.44 4.96 -1.38
N SER A 61 -22.79 5.91 -2.01
CA SER A 61 -21.54 6.51 -1.52
C SER A 61 -21.79 7.85 -0.84
N PHE A 62 -20.88 8.20 0.05
CA PHE A 62 -20.89 9.46 0.81
C PHE A 62 -19.53 10.12 0.71
N ARG A 63 -19.51 11.42 0.92
CA ARG A 63 -18.29 12.23 0.99
C ARG A 63 -18.39 13.25 2.12
N PHE A 64 -17.30 13.43 2.87
CA PHE A 64 -17.20 14.54 3.81
C PHE A 64 -16.96 15.86 3.08
N HIS A 65 -17.54 16.94 3.59
CA HIS A 65 -17.12 18.28 3.20
C HIS A 65 -15.65 18.51 3.58
N HIS A 66 -14.96 19.31 2.79
CA HIS A 66 -13.50 19.53 2.93
C HIS A 66 -13.10 19.94 4.35
N MET A 67 -13.81 20.88 4.95
CA MET A 67 -13.51 21.34 6.32
C MET A 67 -13.66 20.22 7.36
N MET A 68 -14.69 19.39 7.21
CA MET A 68 -14.91 18.26 8.11
C MET A 68 -13.83 17.20 7.95
N LYS A 69 -13.36 16.98 6.73
CA LYS A 69 -12.26 16.05 6.45
C LYS A 69 -10.97 16.47 7.16
N GLU A 70 -10.63 17.76 7.15
CA GLU A 70 -9.49 18.27 7.89
C GLU A 70 -9.64 18.04 9.41
N CYS A 71 -10.83 18.28 9.96
CA CYS A 71 -11.10 18.02 11.37
C CYS A 71 -10.94 16.55 11.73
N THR A 72 -11.46 15.64 10.90
CA THR A 72 -11.35 14.20 11.14
C THR A 72 -9.91 13.70 11.03
N GLN A 73 -9.12 14.25 10.12
CA GLN A 73 -7.70 13.92 9.99
C GLN A 73 -6.90 14.34 11.22
N ARG A 74 -7.16 15.53 11.76
CA ARG A 74 -6.55 15.98 13.03
C ARG A 74 -6.96 15.11 14.20
N ALA A 75 -8.24 14.79 14.29
CA ALA A 75 -8.76 13.93 15.34
C ALA A 75 -8.16 12.52 15.27
N PHE A 76 -7.97 11.97 14.06
CA PHE A 76 -7.33 10.67 13.87
C PHE A 76 -5.89 10.67 14.39
N ALA A 77 -5.14 11.74 14.12
CA ALA A 77 -3.77 11.90 14.61
C ALA A 77 -3.69 11.92 16.15
N MET A 78 -4.79 12.24 16.84
CA MET A 78 -4.88 12.24 18.30
C MET A 78 -5.25 10.87 18.90
N LEU A 79 -5.66 9.90 18.09
CA LEU A 79 -5.87 8.54 18.55
C LEU A 79 -4.56 7.89 19.00
N SER A 80 -4.65 6.86 19.84
CA SER A 80 -3.47 6.08 20.21
C SER A 80 -2.80 5.50 18.97
N HIS A 81 -1.48 5.30 19.05
CA HIS A 81 -0.73 4.71 17.94
C HIS A 81 -1.28 3.34 17.55
N GLU A 82 -1.66 2.52 18.53
CA GLU A 82 -2.28 1.21 18.32
C GLU A 82 -3.59 1.32 17.51
N LYS A 83 -4.48 2.22 17.88
CA LYS A 83 -5.74 2.45 17.17
C LYS A 83 -5.49 2.94 15.74
N GLN A 84 -4.58 3.87 15.55
CA GLN A 84 -4.22 4.36 14.22
C GLN A 84 -3.73 3.22 13.33
N THR A 85 -2.85 2.38 13.84
CA THR A 85 -2.30 1.22 13.13
C THR A 85 -3.40 0.23 12.77
N ASP A 86 -4.27 -0.12 13.70
CA ASP A 86 -5.36 -1.07 13.48
C ASP A 86 -6.34 -0.58 12.42
N PHE A 87 -6.75 0.68 12.48
CA PHE A 87 -7.68 1.24 11.50
C PHE A 87 -7.03 1.33 10.10
N ARG A 88 -5.77 1.73 10.01
CA ARG A 88 -5.05 1.77 8.73
C ARG A 88 -4.89 0.38 8.12
N ASN A 89 -4.64 -0.64 8.93
CA ASN A 89 -4.63 -2.03 8.46
C ASN A 89 -5.98 -2.48 7.93
N ARG A 90 -7.08 -2.08 8.57
CA ARG A 90 -8.43 -2.38 8.08
C ARG A 90 -8.74 -1.70 6.75
N TYR A 91 -8.29 -0.46 6.57
CA TYR A 91 -8.33 0.21 5.26
C TYR A 91 -7.56 -0.58 4.20
N GLY A 92 -6.35 -1.02 4.54
CA GLY A 92 -5.54 -1.86 3.64
C GLY A 92 -6.27 -3.12 3.23
N GLN A 93 -6.84 -3.83 4.18
CA GLN A 93 -7.62 -5.07 3.94
C GLN A 93 -8.85 -4.80 3.05
N TRP A 94 -9.54 -3.71 3.29
CA TRP A 94 -10.70 -3.32 2.48
C TRP A 94 -10.32 -3.09 1.03
N TYR A 95 -9.29 -2.31 0.79
CA TYR A 95 -8.82 -2.01 -0.56
C TYR A 95 -8.24 -3.24 -1.26
N GLU A 96 -7.46 -4.04 -0.53
CA GLU A 96 -6.86 -5.27 -1.08
C GLU A 96 -7.93 -6.25 -1.55
N ALA A 97 -8.98 -6.48 -0.76
CA ALA A 97 -10.07 -7.39 -1.10
C ALA A 97 -10.82 -6.96 -2.37
N ARG A 98 -10.76 -5.69 -2.73
CA ARG A 98 -11.41 -5.13 -3.92
C ARG A 98 -10.46 -4.92 -5.10
N GLY A 99 -9.23 -5.39 -5.00
CA GLY A 99 -8.23 -5.24 -6.05
C GLY A 99 -7.70 -3.81 -6.19
N GLN A 100 -7.95 -2.94 -5.22
CA GLN A 100 -7.43 -1.57 -5.18
C GLN A 100 -6.05 -1.57 -4.53
N PHE A 101 -5.07 -2.16 -5.22
CA PHE A 101 -3.76 -2.49 -4.65
C PHE A 101 -2.91 -1.25 -4.34
N LEU A 102 -3.04 -0.18 -5.11
CA LEU A 102 -2.29 1.05 -4.84
C LEU A 102 -2.73 1.70 -3.52
N GLN A 103 -4.04 1.76 -3.30
CA GLN A 103 -4.62 2.26 -2.05
C GLN A 103 -4.29 1.34 -0.87
N ALA A 104 -4.34 0.03 -1.08
CA ALA A 104 -3.96 -0.95 -0.07
C ALA A 104 -2.50 -0.79 0.35
N LEU A 105 -1.58 -0.66 -0.61
CA LEU A 105 -0.17 -0.42 -0.35
C LEU A 105 0.04 0.85 0.47
N ALA A 106 -0.62 1.95 0.09
CA ALA A 106 -0.51 3.21 0.82
C ALA A 106 -0.99 3.10 2.27
N ALA A 107 -2.11 2.41 2.51
CA ALA A 107 -2.66 2.19 3.85
C ALA A 107 -1.71 1.33 4.71
N TYR A 108 -1.23 0.23 4.18
CA TYR A 108 -0.30 -0.65 4.89
C TYR A 108 1.04 0.04 5.18
N ASN A 109 1.53 0.85 4.26
CA ASN A 109 2.76 1.60 4.46
C ASN A 109 2.62 2.61 5.62
N LYS A 110 1.51 3.33 5.68
CA LYS A 110 1.22 4.23 6.80
C LYS A 110 1.06 3.49 8.13
N ALA A 111 0.54 2.26 8.09
CA ALA A 111 0.44 1.39 9.26
C ALA A 111 1.78 0.76 9.66
N LEU A 112 2.84 0.97 8.88
CA LEU A 112 4.14 0.32 9.02
C LEU A 112 4.03 -1.23 8.95
N ASN A 113 3.02 -1.72 8.25
CA ASN A 113 2.79 -3.13 8.01
C ASN A 113 3.48 -3.55 6.71
N TYR A 114 4.79 -3.68 6.77
CA TYR A 114 5.63 -3.95 5.61
C TYR A 114 5.39 -5.34 5.02
N ASP A 115 5.07 -6.32 5.85
CA ASP A 115 4.75 -7.67 5.35
C ASP A 115 3.49 -7.66 4.48
N ALA A 116 2.42 -7.02 4.92
CA ALA A 116 1.20 -6.87 4.14
C ALA A 116 1.43 -6.04 2.87
N ALA A 117 2.23 -4.98 2.97
CA ALA A 117 2.62 -4.16 1.81
C ALA A 117 3.36 -4.99 0.75
N LEU A 118 4.32 -5.81 1.16
CA LEU A 118 5.04 -6.71 0.26
C LEU A 118 4.12 -7.79 -0.33
N ALA A 119 3.18 -8.30 0.46
CA ALA A 119 2.19 -9.26 -0.02
C ALA A 119 1.32 -8.67 -1.13
N VAL A 120 0.93 -7.41 -1.03
CA VAL A 120 0.18 -6.69 -2.08
C VAL A 120 1.04 -6.54 -3.34
N ILE A 121 2.29 -6.15 -3.21
CA ILE A 121 3.24 -6.03 -4.32
C ILE A 121 3.39 -7.38 -5.04
N GLN A 122 3.54 -8.46 -4.29
CA GLN A 122 3.65 -9.81 -4.81
C GLN A 122 2.36 -10.26 -5.52
N LYS A 123 1.21 -10.02 -4.92
CA LYS A 123 -0.11 -10.41 -5.43
C LYS A 123 -0.43 -9.74 -6.77
N ASP A 124 -0.04 -8.50 -6.91
CA ASP A 124 -0.22 -7.68 -8.12
C ASP A 124 0.89 -7.93 -9.16
N ALA A 125 1.86 -8.79 -8.87
CA ALA A 125 3.07 -9.02 -9.68
C ALA A 125 3.84 -7.71 -9.99
N GLY A 126 3.72 -6.72 -9.10
CA GLY A 126 4.42 -5.44 -9.22
C GLY A 126 3.87 -4.46 -10.23
N ILE A 127 2.70 -4.70 -10.81
CA ILE A 127 2.06 -3.81 -11.78
C ILE A 127 1.82 -2.43 -11.17
N LEU A 128 1.35 -2.38 -9.92
CA LEU A 128 1.10 -1.13 -9.19
C LEU A 128 2.35 -0.24 -9.07
N LEU A 129 3.55 -0.84 -9.08
CA LEU A 129 4.81 -0.10 -8.96
C LEU A 129 5.03 0.86 -10.13
N ALA A 130 4.49 0.56 -11.30
CA ALA A 130 4.56 1.44 -12.47
C ALA A 130 3.85 2.79 -12.24
N SER A 131 2.89 2.83 -11.32
CA SER A 131 2.16 4.06 -10.95
C SER A 131 2.88 4.88 -9.87
N LEU A 132 3.99 4.37 -9.34
CA LEU A 132 4.80 5.03 -8.34
C LEU A 132 6.09 5.59 -8.97
N SER A 133 6.66 6.61 -8.33
CA SER A 133 7.98 7.10 -8.74
C SER A 133 9.09 6.21 -8.18
N PRO A 134 10.26 6.14 -8.84
CA PRO A 134 11.41 5.43 -8.28
C PRO A 134 11.78 5.87 -6.86
N GLU A 135 11.68 7.17 -6.58
CA GLU A 135 12.00 7.75 -5.27
C GLU A 135 11.11 7.20 -4.16
N LYS A 136 9.81 7.05 -4.44
CA LYS A 136 8.86 6.49 -3.46
C LYS A 136 9.15 5.04 -3.14
N VAL A 137 9.49 4.24 -4.15
CA VAL A 137 9.80 2.82 -3.96
C VAL A 137 11.15 2.66 -3.25
N LEU A 138 12.16 3.47 -3.60
CA LEU A 138 13.44 3.50 -2.91
C LEU A 138 13.26 3.88 -1.43
N ALA A 139 12.45 4.90 -1.14
CA ALA A 139 12.15 5.29 0.24
C ALA A 139 11.46 4.17 1.03
N PHE A 140 10.53 3.45 0.41
CA PHE A 140 9.89 2.27 1.01
C PHE A 140 10.93 1.19 1.33
N LEU A 141 11.81 0.88 0.40
CA LEU A 141 12.86 -0.13 0.58
C LEU A 141 13.87 0.25 1.67
N ASP A 142 14.17 1.55 1.81
CA ASP A 142 15.10 2.04 2.83
C ASP A 142 14.57 1.85 4.26
N VAL A 143 13.27 1.90 4.46
CA VAL A 143 12.65 1.74 5.79
C VAL A 143 12.15 0.31 6.05
N CYS A 144 11.94 -0.49 5.02
CA CYS A 144 11.46 -1.85 5.16
C CYS A 144 12.55 -2.74 5.80
N PRO A 145 12.26 -3.41 6.93
CA PRO A 145 13.24 -4.28 7.56
C PRO A 145 13.69 -5.41 6.63
N THR A 146 14.99 -5.66 6.62
CA THR A 146 15.61 -6.72 5.80
C THR A 146 15.00 -8.09 6.04
N GLU A 147 14.70 -8.42 7.30
CA GLU A 147 14.11 -9.72 7.66
C GLU A 147 12.72 -9.91 7.05
N ILE A 148 11.94 -8.84 6.93
CA ILE A 148 10.61 -8.90 6.30
C ILE A 148 10.77 -9.10 4.78
N LEU A 149 11.71 -8.41 4.16
CA LEU A 149 12.03 -8.60 2.74
C LEU A 149 12.45 -10.06 2.46
N LYS A 150 13.29 -10.64 3.31
CA LYS A 150 13.75 -12.03 3.17
C LYS A 150 12.61 -13.05 3.30
N ASN A 151 11.55 -12.72 4.03
CA ASN A 151 10.38 -13.58 4.15
C ASN A 151 9.45 -13.53 2.92
N ARG A 152 9.72 -12.63 1.97
CA ARG A 152 8.92 -12.46 0.76
C ARG A 152 9.79 -12.52 -0.50
N PRO A 153 10.37 -13.69 -0.84
CA PRO A 153 11.30 -13.80 -1.98
C PRO A 153 10.66 -13.44 -3.33
N LEU A 154 9.38 -13.72 -3.54
CA LEU A 154 8.69 -13.32 -4.77
C LEU A 154 8.54 -11.79 -4.86
N ALA A 155 8.28 -11.13 -3.75
CA ALA A 155 8.25 -9.67 -3.70
C ALA A 155 9.63 -9.07 -4.00
N LEU A 156 10.70 -9.66 -3.46
CA LEU A 156 12.09 -9.28 -3.78
C LEU A 156 12.36 -9.38 -5.28
N LEU A 157 11.96 -10.46 -5.91
CA LEU A 157 12.14 -10.66 -7.35
C LEU A 157 11.40 -9.59 -8.15
N VAL A 158 10.15 -9.30 -7.78
CA VAL A 158 9.34 -8.26 -8.44
C VAL A 158 9.99 -6.88 -8.30
N LEU A 159 10.45 -6.54 -7.09
CA LEU A 159 11.14 -5.27 -6.83
C LEU A 159 12.48 -5.19 -7.58
N MET A 160 13.23 -6.28 -7.63
CA MET A 160 14.47 -6.35 -8.39
C MET A 160 14.27 -6.08 -9.87
N ARG A 161 13.23 -6.70 -10.48
CA ARG A 161 12.85 -6.44 -11.88
C ARG A 161 12.49 -4.96 -12.10
N ARG A 162 11.76 -4.36 -11.18
CA ARG A 162 11.38 -2.96 -11.27
C ARG A 162 12.59 -2.03 -11.17
N MET A 163 13.53 -2.30 -10.28
CA MET A 163 14.79 -1.55 -10.18
C MET A 163 15.60 -1.67 -11.47
N PHE A 164 15.64 -2.85 -12.06
CA PHE A 164 16.27 -3.06 -13.37
C PHE A 164 15.62 -2.19 -14.45
N THR A 165 14.30 -2.21 -14.55
CA THR A 165 13.51 -1.43 -15.53
C THR A 165 13.74 0.07 -15.37
N TRP A 166 13.91 0.56 -14.15
CA TRP A 166 14.18 1.97 -13.86
C TRP A 166 15.65 2.33 -13.86
N HIS A 167 16.53 1.42 -14.29
CA HIS A 167 18.00 1.61 -14.29
C HIS A 167 18.59 1.95 -12.91
N GLN A 168 17.92 1.49 -11.84
CA GLN A 168 18.39 1.60 -10.45
C GLN A 168 19.32 0.43 -10.14
N ILE A 169 20.45 0.36 -10.82
CA ILE A 169 21.35 -0.80 -10.80
C ILE A 169 21.94 -1.09 -9.42
N PRO A 170 22.44 -0.10 -8.65
CA PRO A 170 22.96 -0.37 -7.31
C PRO A 170 21.92 -1.02 -6.40
N LYS A 171 20.68 -0.51 -6.42
CA LYS A 171 19.59 -1.08 -5.61
C LYS A 171 19.18 -2.46 -6.08
N MET A 172 19.14 -2.65 -7.40
CA MET A 172 18.87 -3.97 -7.99
C MET A 172 19.88 -5.01 -7.51
N LEU A 173 21.17 -4.66 -7.47
CA LEU A 173 22.23 -5.56 -7.01
C LEU A 173 22.13 -5.87 -5.50
N GLU A 174 21.74 -4.88 -4.67
CA GLU A 174 21.45 -5.11 -3.26
C GLU A 174 20.31 -6.12 -3.08
N LEU A 175 19.21 -5.94 -3.82
CA LEU A 175 18.06 -6.85 -3.76
C LEU A 175 18.40 -8.23 -4.30
N LYS A 176 19.23 -8.32 -5.34
CA LYS A 176 19.75 -9.58 -5.86
C LYS A 176 20.52 -10.33 -4.79
N GLN A 177 21.42 -9.66 -4.09
CA GLN A 177 22.20 -10.28 -3.02
C GLN A 177 21.30 -10.80 -1.90
N LEU A 178 20.32 -10.00 -1.52
CA LEU A 178 19.34 -10.38 -0.50
C LEU A 178 18.51 -11.59 -0.94
N LEU A 179 18.10 -11.64 -2.19
CA LEU A 179 17.37 -12.77 -2.75
C LEU A 179 18.24 -14.03 -2.81
N THR A 180 19.49 -13.90 -3.23
CA THR A 180 20.47 -15.01 -3.26
C THR A 180 20.67 -15.59 -1.87
N ASP A 181 20.86 -14.75 -0.85
CA ASP A 181 21.00 -15.17 0.55
C ASP A 181 19.73 -15.87 1.04
N THR A 182 18.56 -15.35 0.70
CA THR A 182 17.28 -15.96 1.07
C THR A 182 17.11 -17.34 0.46
N ILE A 183 17.43 -17.52 -0.81
CA ILE A 183 17.34 -18.81 -1.51
C ILE A 183 18.26 -19.83 -0.84
N ALA A 184 19.46 -19.41 -0.40
CA ALA A 184 20.41 -20.30 0.25
C ALA A 184 20.00 -20.69 1.67
N GLU A 185 19.40 -19.77 2.43
CA GLU A 185 19.13 -19.91 3.86
C GLU A 185 17.72 -20.40 4.20
N ASP A 186 16.74 -20.17 3.32
CA ASP A 186 15.32 -20.48 3.59
C ASP A 186 15.02 -21.95 3.35
N ASN A 187 14.89 -22.71 4.45
CA ASN A 187 14.56 -24.14 4.41
C ASN A 187 13.09 -24.43 4.05
N THR A 188 12.24 -23.42 4.03
CA THR A 188 10.81 -23.57 3.69
C THR A 188 10.57 -23.61 2.19
N LEU A 189 11.55 -23.17 1.38
CA LEU A 189 11.46 -23.20 -0.08
C LEU A 189 11.69 -24.63 -0.60
N SER A 190 10.81 -25.07 -1.52
CA SER A 190 11.02 -26.30 -2.25
C SER A 190 12.19 -26.17 -3.25
N GLU A 191 12.74 -27.29 -3.72
CA GLU A 191 13.79 -27.26 -4.75
C GLU A 191 13.31 -26.58 -6.04
N ASP A 192 12.05 -26.81 -6.42
CA ASP A 192 11.46 -26.20 -7.61
C ASP A 192 11.31 -24.70 -7.45
N GLU A 193 10.89 -24.22 -6.26
CA GLU A 193 10.82 -22.80 -5.95
C GLU A 193 12.20 -22.16 -5.99
N ARG A 194 13.22 -22.82 -5.43
CA ARG A 194 14.62 -22.36 -5.47
C ARG A 194 15.14 -22.24 -6.89
N LYS A 195 14.88 -23.24 -7.73
CA LYS A 195 15.29 -23.23 -9.14
C LYS A 195 14.61 -22.13 -9.91
N ASN A 196 13.30 -21.92 -9.70
CA ASN A 196 12.53 -20.87 -10.37
C ASN A 196 13.04 -19.48 -9.98
N LEU A 197 13.24 -19.22 -8.70
CA LEU A 197 13.76 -17.94 -8.21
C LEU A 197 15.18 -17.67 -8.71
N SER A 198 16.05 -18.68 -8.66
CA SER A 198 17.43 -18.58 -9.16
C SER A 198 17.44 -18.34 -10.68
N GLY A 199 16.62 -19.06 -11.43
CA GLY A 199 16.52 -18.91 -12.88
C GLY A 199 16.05 -17.52 -13.29
N GLU A 200 15.05 -16.99 -12.63
CA GLU A 200 14.54 -15.63 -12.87
C GLU A 200 15.59 -14.56 -12.52
N CYS A 201 16.31 -14.75 -11.41
CA CYS A 201 17.41 -13.88 -11.02
C CYS A 201 18.50 -13.87 -12.08
N ASP A 202 18.93 -15.06 -12.52
CA ASP A 202 19.94 -15.21 -13.56
C ASP A 202 19.51 -14.58 -14.89
N LEU A 203 18.25 -14.71 -15.23
CA LEU A 203 17.68 -14.10 -16.45
C LEU A 203 17.80 -12.56 -16.40
N ILE A 204 17.45 -11.93 -15.29
CA ILE A 204 17.59 -10.48 -15.12
C ILE A 204 19.06 -10.07 -15.23
N MET A 205 19.96 -10.81 -14.61
CA MET A 205 21.39 -10.55 -14.67
C MET A 205 21.93 -10.71 -16.11
N SER A 206 21.43 -11.68 -16.86
CA SER A 206 21.80 -11.88 -18.27
C SER A 206 21.40 -10.68 -19.12
N PHE A 207 20.19 -10.13 -18.93
CA PHE A 207 19.75 -8.93 -19.63
C PHE A 207 20.63 -7.72 -19.29
N LEU A 208 21.02 -7.56 -18.03
CA LEU A 208 21.91 -6.49 -17.60
C LEU A 208 23.28 -6.59 -18.30
N MET A 209 23.87 -7.78 -18.32
CA MET A 209 25.15 -8.04 -19.00
C MET A 209 25.05 -7.77 -20.51
N TYR A 210 23.95 -8.19 -21.13
CA TYR A 210 23.70 -7.94 -22.54
C TYR A 210 23.63 -6.44 -22.85
N ASN A 211 22.92 -5.67 -22.04
CA ASN A 211 22.82 -4.23 -22.18
C ASN A 211 24.17 -3.53 -22.00
N ASP A 212 24.99 -3.97 -21.06
CA ASP A 212 26.34 -3.44 -20.86
C ASP A 212 27.22 -3.70 -22.08
N ILE A 213 27.22 -4.91 -22.61
CA ILE A 213 27.99 -5.27 -23.83
C ILE A 213 27.50 -4.43 -25.02
N THR A 214 26.18 -4.29 -25.21
CA THR A 214 25.60 -3.49 -26.29
C THR A 214 25.96 -2.03 -26.13
N GLY A 215 25.91 -1.48 -24.91
CA GLY A 215 26.31 -0.10 -24.61
C GLY A 215 27.79 0.14 -24.92
N MET A 216 28.67 -0.76 -24.53
CA MET A 216 30.11 -0.70 -24.85
C MET A 216 30.35 -0.76 -26.37
N SER A 217 29.63 -1.61 -27.09
CA SER A 217 29.71 -1.74 -28.54
C SER A 217 29.30 -0.44 -29.24
N VAL A 218 28.25 0.23 -28.78
CA VAL A 218 27.81 1.52 -29.32
C VAL A 218 28.88 2.60 -29.07
N LEU A 219 29.42 2.68 -27.85
CA LEU A 219 30.49 3.62 -27.53
C LEU A 219 31.75 3.39 -28.39
N HIS A 220 32.10 2.15 -28.63
CA HIS A 220 33.26 1.77 -29.46
C HIS A 220 33.05 2.19 -30.93
N ARG A 221 31.84 2.06 -31.45
CA ARG A 221 31.48 2.51 -32.80
C ARG A 221 31.51 4.03 -32.94
N GLN A 222 31.21 4.79 -31.90
CA GLN A 222 31.24 6.25 -31.88
C GLN A 222 32.67 6.79 -31.76
N ALA A 223 33.60 6.03 -31.19
CA ALA A 223 35.00 6.41 -31.03
C ALA A 223 35.89 6.12 -32.28
N SER A 224 35.36 5.37 -33.23
CA SER A 224 36.02 5.07 -34.53
C SER A 224 35.37 5.87 -35.64
#